data_9354468a7553babb9e7267190c7ec22a
#
_entry.id   9354468a7553babb9e7267190c7ec22a
#
_cell.length_a   1.000
_cell.length_b   1.000
_cell.length_c   1.000
_cell.angle_alpha   90.00
_cell.angle_beta   90.00
_cell.angle_gamma   90.00
#
_symmetry.space_group_name_H-M   'P 1'
#
loop_
_entity.id
_entity.type
_entity.pdbx_description
1 polymer ?
#
loop_
_entity_poly.entity_id
_entity_poly.type
_entity_poly.pdbx_seq_one_letter_code
_entity_poly.pdbx_strand_id
1 'polypeptide(L)'
;MLEHPEYVTKLLAHEAFHVLTRNNPDFRKKMYSIIGFNILPKEIEFPEELKERFISNPDVIRHDSYATFTINGEKKDCCMVIYSTKPYEGGSFFQYLNIGLVPIDKNTCKAIEKEGKAVVYSINEASDFYDRMGRNTQYIIDPEEVLADNFSLLLTGMTEGLPSPEVIQKMEEACK
;
A
#
# COMPACT_ATOMS: atom_id res chain seq x y z
N MET A 1 -12.72 -18.94 -24.19
CA MET A 1 -13.94 -18.81 -23.37
C MET A 1 -13.45 -18.51 -21.96
N LEU A 2 -13.89 -17.41 -21.35
CA LEU A 2 -13.45 -17.07 -19.98
C LEU A 2 -14.18 -18.02 -19.03
N GLU A 3 -13.46 -18.91 -18.39
CA GLU A 3 -14.02 -19.98 -17.54
C GLU A 3 -14.64 -19.43 -16.23
N HIS A 4 -14.27 -18.17 -15.85
CA HIS A 4 -14.72 -17.51 -14.62
C HIS A 4 -14.99 -16.01 -14.84
N PRO A 5 -16.18 -15.64 -15.34
CA PRO A 5 -16.52 -14.24 -15.63
C PRO A 5 -16.50 -13.33 -14.39
N GLU A 6 -16.83 -13.87 -13.20
CA GLU A 6 -16.75 -13.15 -11.93
C GLU A 6 -15.31 -12.72 -11.58
N TYR A 7 -14.33 -13.56 -11.87
CA TYR A 7 -12.92 -13.22 -11.66
C TYR A 7 -12.48 -12.08 -12.57
N VAL A 8 -12.91 -12.12 -13.84
CA VAL A 8 -12.58 -11.03 -14.80
C VAL A 8 -13.22 -9.72 -14.36
N THR A 9 -14.47 -9.75 -13.90
CA THR A 9 -15.16 -8.55 -13.41
C THR A 9 -14.43 -7.97 -12.19
N LYS A 10 -14.01 -8.81 -11.26
CA LYS A 10 -13.23 -8.40 -10.09
C LYS A 10 -11.90 -7.78 -10.51
N LEU A 11 -11.16 -8.41 -11.43
CA LEU A 11 -9.90 -7.89 -11.95
C LEU A 11 -10.09 -6.53 -12.64
N LEU A 12 -11.09 -6.40 -13.51
CA LEU A 12 -11.37 -5.12 -14.17
C LEU A 12 -11.74 -4.00 -13.19
N ALA A 13 -12.45 -4.32 -12.11
CA ALA A 13 -12.77 -3.37 -11.07
C ALA A 13 -11.50 -2.95 -10.28
N HIS A 14 -10.59 -3.88 -10.02
CA HIS A 14 -9.27 -3.60 -9.43
C HIS A 14 -8.45 -2.65 -10.31
N GLU A 15 -8.30 -2.97 -11.60
CA GLU A 15 -7.55 -2.13 -12.56
C GLU A 15 -8.20 -0.74 -12.76
N ALA A 16 -9.54 -0.67 -12.71
CA ALA A 16 -10.24 0.60 -12.79
C ALA A 16 -9.89 1.53 -11.60
N PHE A 17 -9.62 0.99 -10.42
CA PHE A 17 -9.17 1.78 -9.27
C PHE A 17 -7.86 2.50 -9.57
N HIS A 18 -6.87 1.80 -10.14
CA HIS A 18 -5.58 2.40 -10.52
C HIS A 18 -5.74 3.51 -11.56
N VAL A 19 -6.65 3.34 -12.52
CA VAL A 19 -6.95 4.39 -13.49
C VAL A 19 -7.58 5.61 -12.81
N LEU A 20 -8.50 5.41 -11.86
CA LEU A 20 -9.16 6.49 -11.12
C LEU A 20 -8.17 7.27 -10.24
N THR A 21 -7.33 6.59 -9.47
CA THR A 21 -6.34 7.23 -8.58
C THR A 21 -5.27 7.99 -9.33
N ARG A 22 -4.82 7.47 -10.49
CA ARG A 22 -3.84 8.14 -11.36
C ARG A 22 -4.36 9.43 -11.97
N ASN A 23 -5.64 9.47 -12.34
CA ASN A 23 -6.24 10.57 -13.07
C ASN A 23 -7.02 11.55 -12.19
N ASN A 24 -7.24 11.21 -10.91
CA ASN A 24 -7.98 12.06 -9.97
C ASN A 24 -7.26 12.11 -8.61
N PRO A 25 -6.40 13.13 -8.38
CA PRO A 25 -5.67 13.27 -7.11
C PRO A 25 -6.56 13.42 -5.88
N ASP A 26 -7.71 14.06 -5.99
CA ASP A 26 -8.64 14.22 -4.88
C ASP A 26 -9.30 12.89 -4.52
N PHE A 27 -9.68 12.10 -5.51
CA PHE A 27 -10.16 10.73 -5.31
C PHE A 27 -9.07 9.87 -4.62
N ARG A 28 -7.84 9.90 -5.13
CA ARG A 28 -6.70 9.19 -4.53
C ARG A 28 -6.53 9.57 -3.07
N LYS A 29 -6.48 10.86 -2.76
CA LYS A 29 -6.33 11.36 -1.38
C LYS A 29 -7.47 10.88 -0.49
N LYS A 30 -8.71 10.91 -0.97
CA LYS A 30 -9.90 10.47 -0.25
C LYS A 30 -9.83 8.97 0.03
N MET A 31 -9.49 8.14 -0.96
CA MET A 31 -9.36 6.69 -0.81
C MET A 31 -8.25 6.29 0.15
N TYR A 32 -7.06 6.88 0.01
CA TYR A 32 -5.92 6.59 0.89
C TYR A 32 -6.21 6.93 2.37
N SER A 33 -7.00 7.98 2.62
CA SER A 33 -7.38 8.37 3.98
C SER A 33 -8.24 7.32 4.68
N ILE A 34 -8.95 6.44 3.96
CA ILE A 34 -9.78 5.37 4.51
C ILE A 34 -8.96 4.41 5.36
N ILE A 35 -7.75 4.09 4.89
CA ILE A 35 -6.79 3.23 5.60
C ILE A 35 -5.69 4.04 6.31
N GLY A 36 -5.95 5.34 6.52
CA GLY A 36 -5.11 6.23 7.33
C GLY A 36 -3.83 6.71 6.65
N PHE A 37 -3.75 6.63 5.30
CA PHE A 37 -2.64 7.20 4.56
C PHE A 37 -2.90 8.65 4.15
N ASN A 38 -1.84 9.43 4.18
CA ASN A 38 -1.79 10.82 3.75
C ASN A 38 -0.91 10.92 2.51
N ILE A 39 -1.24 11.81 1.60
CA ILE A 39 -0.44 12.09 0.40
C ILE A 39 0.46 13.31 0.68
N LEU A 40 1.73 13.19 0.38
CA LEU A 40 2.73 14.25 0.48
C LEU A 40 2.71 15.14 -0.77
N PRO A 41 3.21 16.39 -0.66
CA PRO A 41 3.25 17.31 -1.80
C PRO A 41 4.29 16.93 -2.87
N LYS A 42 5.24 16.06 -2.54
CA LYS A 42 6.27 15.52 -3.44
C LYS A 42 6.65 14.09 -3.06
N GLU A 43 7.34 13.41 -3.96
CA GLU A 43 7.88 12.08 -3.70
C GLU A 43 8.91 12.08 -2.56
N ILE A 44 8.98 10.95 -1.87
CA ILE A 44 9.91 10.72 -0.78
C ILE A 44 11.31 10.47 -1.35
N GLU A 45 12.28 11.17 -0.82
CA GLU A 45 13.69 10.96 -1.12
C GLU A 45 14.22 9.79 -0.26
N PHE A 46 14.57 8.68 -0.91
CA PHE A 46 15.18 7.52 -0.27
C PHE A 46 16.68 7.49 -0.53
N PRO A 47 17.49 6.93 0.39
CA PRO A 47 18.89 6.64 0.15
C PRO A 47 19.07 5.69 -1.04
N GLU A 48 20.14 5.88 -1.81
CA GLU A 48 20.37 5.11 -3.03
C GLU A 48 20.46 3.60 -2.76
N GLU A 49 21.10 3.21 -1.65
CA GLU A 49 21.25 1.81 -1.24
C GLU A 49 19.90 1.09 -1.03
N LEU A 50 18.84 1.82 -0.66
CA LEU A 50 17.50 1.26 -0.56
C LEU A 50 16.80 1.22 -1.92
N LYS A 51 16.97 2.27 -2.75
CA LYS A 51 16.39 2.32 -4.10
C LYS A 51 16.89 1.18 -4.99
N GLU A 52 18.18 0.84 -4.90
CA GLU A 52 18.77 -0.30 -5.63
C GLU A 52 18.12 -1.64 -5.29
N ARG A 53 17.45 -1.71 -4.16
CA ARG A 53 16.76 -2.89 -3.65
C ARG A 53 15.25 -2.87 -3.86
N PHE A 54 14.68 -1.76 -4.35
CA PHE A 54 13.25 -1.68 -4.62
C PHE A 54 12.82 -2.72 -5.64
N ILE A 55 11.65 -3.28 -5.39
CA ILE A 55 10.92 -4.10 -6.33
C ILE A 55 9.89 -3.19 -6.99
N SER A 56 9.91 -3.10 -8.32
CA SER A 56 8.98 -2.26 -9.05
C SER A 56 7.58 -2.88 -9.06
N ASN A 57 6.58 -2.08 -8.69
CA ASN A 57 5.17 -2.35 -8.96
C ASN A 57 4.67 -1.33 -9.99
N PRO A 58 4.23 -1.73 -11.20
CA PRO A 58 3.78 -0.80 -12.24
C PRO A 58 2.53 -0.01 -11.85
N ASP A 59 1.79 -0.47 -10.85
CA ASP A 59 0.59 0.19 -10.35
C ASP A 59 0.88 1.25 -9.29
N VAL A 60 2.05 1.18 -8.68
CA VAL A 60 2.55 2.17 -7.72
C VAL A 60 3.57 3.08 -8.42
N ILE A 61 3.10 4.14 -9.05
CA ILE A 61 3.95 5.05 -9.83
C ILE A 61 4.71 6.09 -8.98
N ARG A 62 4.36 6.23 -7.69
CA ARG A 62 4.93 7.24 -6.78
C ARG A 62 5.01 6.73 -5.35
N HIS A 63 6.13 7.01 -4.71
CA HIS A 63 6.29 6.89 -3.26
C HIS A 63 6.09 8.27 -2.61
N ASP A 64 4.85 8.70 -2.50
CA ASP A 64 4.44 9.99 -1.95
C ASP A 64 3.36 9.87 -0.87
N SER A 65 3.18 8.69 -0.30
CA SER A 65 2.19 8.44 0.74
C SER A 65 2.81 7.89 2.02
N TYR A 66 2.19 8.21 3.15
CA TYR A 66 2.60 7.70 4.45
C TYR A 66 1.42 7.50 5.38
N ALA A 67 1.58 6.62 6.36
CA ALA A 67 0.68 6.49 7.50
C ALA A 67 1.48 6.43 8.80
N THR A 68 0.82 6.76 9.93
CA THR A 68 1.44 6.67 11.24
C THR A 68 1.22 5.29 11.83
N PHE A 69 2.27 4.51 12.02
CA PHE A 69 2.23 3.18 12.63
C PHE A 69 2.81 3.20 14.05
N THR A 70 2.35 2.27 14.88
CA THR A 70 2.92 2.02 16.21
C THR A 70 3.97 0.92 16.12
N ILE A 71 5.24 1.32 16.05
CA ILE A 71 6.40 0.43 15.89
C ILE A 71 7.19 0.43 17.20
N ASN A 72 7.34 -0.75 17.81
CA ASN A 72 8.03 -0.92 19.10
C ASN A 72 7.51 0.04 20.20
N GLY A 73 6.19 0.30 20.20
CA GLY A 73 5.52 1.18 21.15
C GLY A 73 5.61 2.68 20.85
N GLU A 74 6.28 3.08 19.78
CA GLU A 74 6.40 4.47 19.33
C GLU A 74 5.63 4.72 18.03
N LYS A 75 5.00 5.89 17.92
CA LYS A 75 4.36 6.31 16.66
C LYS A 75 5.39 6.84 15.69
N LYS A 76 5.40 6.27 14.49
CA LYS A 76 6.30 6.66 13.39
C LYS A 76 5.50 6.87 12.10
N ASP A 77 5.74 7.98 11.43
CA ASP A 77 5.20 8.22 10.09
C ASP A 77 6.04 7.43 9.09
N CYS A 78 5.45 6.44 8.41
CA CYS A 78 6.17 5.54 7.52
C CYS A 78 5.52 5.45 6.14
N CYS A 79 6.36 5.42 5.11
CA CYS A 79 6.00 4.99 3.77
C CYS A 79 6.11 3.47 3.68
N MET A 80 5.21 2.85 2.92
CA MET A 80 5.34 1.44 2.54
C MET A 80 6.17 1.31 1.26
N VAL A 81 7.04 0.31 1.24
CA VAL A 81 7.84 -0.05 0.08
C VAL A 81 7.92 -1.56 -0.07
N ILE A 82 8.06 -2.06 -1.29
CA ILE A 82 8.44 -3.44 -1.55
C ILE A 82 9.90 -3.49 -2.00
N TYR A 83 10.66 -4.39 -1.40
CA TYR A 83 12.09 -4.45 -1.61
C TYR A 83 12.64 -5.86 -1.44
N SER A 84 13.84 -6.10 -1.95
CA SER A 84 14.58 -7.34 -1.74
C SER A 84 15.70 -7.18 -0.72
N THR A 85 15.90 -8.19 0.12
CA THR A 85 17.02 -8.24 1.07
C THR A 85 18.27 -8.91 0.49
N LYS A 86 18.15 -9.52 -0.70
CA LYS A 86 19.24 -10.24 -1.38
C LYS A 86 19.16 -10.08 -2.89
N PRO A 87 20.27 -10.23 -3.63
CA PRO A 87 20.26 -10.24 -5.09
C PRO A 87 19.38 -11.37 -5.64
N TYR A 88 18.86 -11.16 -6.85
CA TYR A 88 18.10 -12.20 -7.55
C TYR A 88 19.03 -13.31 -8.06
N GLU A 89 18.78 -14.52 -7.61
CA GLU A 89 19.55 -15.73 -7.95
C GLU A 89 18.71 -16.78 -8.71
N GLY A 90 17.54 -16.37 -9.21
CA GLY A 90 16.58 -17.24 -9.89
C GLY A 90 15.45 -17.75 -8.98
N GLY A 91 14.54 -18.53 -9.54
CA GLY A 91 13.36 -19.05 -8.83
C GLY A 91 12.19 -18.09 -8.80
N SER A 92 11.27 -18.30 -7.85
CA SER A 92 10.07 -17.48 -7.72
C SER A 92 10.40 -16.08 -7.22
N PHE A 93 9.95 -15.07 -7.93
CA PHE A 93 10.06 -13.66 -7.57
C PHE A 93 9.51 -13.36 -6.15
N PHE A 94 8.41 -13.99 -5.76
CA PHE A 94 7.79 -13.78 -4.45
C PHE A 94 8.68 -14.16 -3.25
N GLN A 95 9.73 -14.99 -3.46
CA GLN A 95 10.70 -15.32 -2.42
C GLN A 95 11.63 -14.15 -2.06
N TYR A 96 11.67 -13.12 -2.89
CA TYR A 96 12.50 -11.93 -2.73
C TYR A 96 11.73 -10.74 -2.21
N LEU A 97 10.39 -10.78 -2.32
CA LEU A 97 9.53 -9.68 -1.97
C LEU A 97 9.39 -9.56 -0.45
N ASN A 98 9.81 -8.41 0.08
CA ASN A 98 9.59 -8.01 1.46
C ASN A 98 8.81 -6.70 1.46
N ILE A 99 7.92 -6.54 2.43
CA ILE A 99 7.19 -5.30 2.66
C ILE A 99 7.88 -4.56 3.81
N GLY A 100 8.32 -3.34 3.54
CA GLY A 100 9.01 -2.48 4.49
C GLY A 100 8.19 -1.26 4.87
N LEU A 101 8.29 -0.88 6.13
CA LEU A 101 7.82 0.40 6.66
C LEU A 101 9.05 1.28 6.85
N VAL A 102 9.20 2.28 5.99
CA VAL A 102 10.33 3.22 6.02
C VAL A 102 9.88 4.49 6.74
N PRO A 103 10.40 4.81 7.94
CA PRO A 103 10.05 6.04 8.61
C PRO A 103 10.55 7.25 7.82
N ILE A 104 9.75 8.30 7.82
CA ILE A 104 10.00 9.51 7.05
C ILE A 104 9.88 10.77 7.92
N ASP A 105 10.56 11.82 7.53
CA ASP A 105 10.21 13.17 7.91
C ASP A 105 9.25 13.75 6.88
N LYS A 106 7.98 13.88 7.25
CA LYS A 106 6.91 14.40 6.36
C LYS A 106 7.09 15.88 5.98
N ASN A 107 7.89 16.65 6.73
CA ASN A 107 8.13 18.07 6.43
C ASN A 107 9.16 18.21 5.31
N THR A 108 10.17 17.35 5.30
CA THR A 108 11.22 17.33 4.27
C THR A 108 10.95 16.36 3.15
N CYS A 109 10.01 15.39 3.36
CA CYS A 109 9.74 14.26 2.47
C CYS A 109 11.00 13.40 2.26
N LYS A 110 11.72 13.10 3.34
CA LYS A 110 12.93 12.27 3.29
C LYS A 110 12.78 11.05 4.20
N ALA A 111 13.31 9.92 3.75
CA ALA A 111 13.46 8.75 4.60
C ALA A 111 14.41 9.05 5.76
N ILE A 112 14.10 8.47 6.93
CA ILE A 112 14.97 8.57 8.10
C ILE A 112 16.15 7.58 7.93
N GLU A 113 17.34 8.11 8.07
CA GLU A 113 18.57 7.35 8.00
C GLU A 113 19.21 7.17 9.39
N LYS A 114 19.87 6.03 9.57
CA LYS A 114 20.77 5.77 10.69
C LYS A 114 22.10 5.28 10.14
N GLU A 115 23.17 5.98 10.49
CA GLU A 115 24.54 5.64 10.03
C GLU A 115 24.65 5.57 8.48
N GLY A 116 23.92 6.48 7.78
CA GLY A 116 23.94 6.57 6.31
C GLY A 116 23.12 5.50 5.58
N LYS A 117 22.30 4.72 6.31
CA LYS A 117 21.41 3.71 5.74
C LYS A 117 19.97 4.00 6.09
N ALA A 118 19.06 3.66 5.19
CA ALA A 118 17.63 3.75 5.47
C ALA A 118 17.25 2.83 6.63
N VAL A 119 16.43 3.34 7.54
CA VAL A 119 15.75 2.51 8.54
C VAL A 119 14.57 1.85 7.87
N VAL A 120 14.45 0.53 7.96
CA VAL A 120 13.32 -0.24 7.40
C VAL A 120 12.81 -1.19 8.47
N TYR A 121 11.54 -1.08 8.81
CA TYR A 121 10.86 -1.99 9.72
C TYR A 121 10.02 -3.01 8.96
N SER A 122 9.89 -4.22 9.49
CA SER A 122 8.91 -5.19 9.01
C SER A 122 7.50 -4.76 9.41
N ILE A 123 6.49 -5.10 8.62
CA ILE A 123 5.09 -4.92 8.98
C ILE A 123 4.72 -5.61 10.31
N ASN A 124 5.42 -6.70 10.67
CA ASN A 124 5.22 -7.42 11.93
C ASN A 124 5.68 -6.64 13.17
N GLU A 125 6.50 -5.59 13.00
CA GLU A 125 6.92 -4.70 14.08
C GLU A 125 5.90 -3.60 14.36
N ALA A 126 4.93 -3.41 13.46
CA ALA A 126 3.84 -2.45 13.61
C ALA A 126 2.60 -3.13 14.22
N SER A 127 2.36 -2.87 15.51
CA SER A 127 1.28 -3.52 16.26
C SER A 127 -0.13 -3.19 15.75
N ASP A 128 -0.29 -2.07 15.06
CA ASP A 128 -1.55 -1.56 14.51
C ASP A 128 -1.65 -1.67 12.97
N PHE A 129 -0.76 -2.44 12.33
CA PHE A 129 -0.72 -2.55 10.87
C PHE A 129 -2.06 -3.01 10.29
N TYR A 130 -2.55 -4.16 10.73
CA TYR A 130 -3.80 -4.73 10.23
C TYR A 130 -5.06 -3.99 10.71
N ASP A 131 -5.01 -3.31 11.83
CA ASP A 131 -6.12 -2.47 12.30
C ASP A 131 -6.29 -1.24 11.40
N ARG A 132 -5.21 -0.82 10.75
CA ARG A 132 -5.19 0.27 9.78
C ARG A 132 -5.55 -0.21 8.38
N MET A 133 -4.83 -1.22 7.88
CA MET A 133 -4.98 -1.71 6.51
C MET A 133 -6.26 -2.50 6.26
N GLY A 134 -6.88 -3.01 7.34
CA GLY A 134 -7.93 -4.02 7.24
C GLY A 134 -7.39 -5.41 6.92
N ARG A 135 -8.30 -6.38 6.83
CA ARG A 135 -7.99 -7.81 6.63
C ARG A 135 -8.78 -8.42 5.47
N ASN A 136 -9.35 -7.58 4.59
CA ASN A 136 -10.20 -8.05 3.47
C ASN A 136 -9.39 -8.64 2.32
N THR A 137 -8.09 -8.33 2.25
CA THR A 137 -7.18 -8.86 1.23
C THR A 137 -5.88 -9.34 1.87
N GLN A 138 -5.22 -10.28 1.22
CA GLN A 138 -3.85 -10.69 1.53
C GLN A 138 -2.81 -9.99 0.63
N TYR A 139 -3.27 -9.23 -0.36
CA TYR A 139 -2.41 -8.48 -1.28
C TYR A 139 -2.05 -7.12 -0.68
N ILE A 140 -1.28 -7.17 0.41
CA ILE A 140 -0.93 -6.04 1.28
C ILE A 140 0.42 -5.40 0.93
N ILE A 141 0.86 -5.49 -0.33
CA ILE A 141 2.18 -5.03 -0.77
C ILE A 141 2.32 -3.51 -0.84
N ASP A 142 1.20 -2.81 -1.01
CA ASP A 142 1.13 -1.35 -1.09
C ASP A 142 -0.29 -0.87 -0.71
N PRO A 143 -0.47 0.36 -0.16
CA PRO A 143 -1.80 0.92 0.11
C PRO A 143 -2.68 1.02 -1.16
N GLU A 144 -2.10 1.26 -2.33
CA GLU A 144 -2.82 1.29 -3.61
C GLU A 144 -3.47 -0.06 -3.89
N GLU A 145 -2.73 -1.17 -3.73
CA GLU A 145 -3.21 -2.52 -3.99
C GLU A 145 -4.28 -2.96 -2.99
N VAL A 146 -4.08 -2.65 -1.70
CA VAL A 146 -5.09 -2.91 -0.67
C VAL A 146 -6.41 -2.21 -0.99
N LEU A 147 -6.34 -0.96 -1.42
CA LEU A 147 -7.53 -0.18 -1.78
C LEU A 147 -8.16 -0.67 -3.09
N ALA A 148 -7.36 -1.05 -4.09
CA ALA A 148 -7.85 -1.61 -5.35
C ALA A 148 -8.61 -2.93 -5.13
N ASP A 149 -8.07 -3.81 -4.29
CA ASP A 149 -8.76 -5.05 -3.91
C ASP A 149 -10.09 -4.77 -3.18
N ASN A 150 -10.09 -3.86 -2.20
CA ASN A 150 -11.32 -3.48 -1.49
C ASN A 150 -12.35 -2.81 -2.43
N PHE A 151 -11.90 -1.97 -3.36
CA PHE A 151 -12.76 -1.37 -4.38
C PHE A 151 -13.36 -2.42 -5.30
N SER A 152 -12.60 -3.44 -5.68
CA SER A 152 -13.11 -4.55 -6.48
C SER A 152 -14.19 -5.36 -5.74
N LEU A 153 -14.02 -5.59 -4.42
CA LEU A 153 -15.04 -6.23 -3.59
C LEU A 153 -16.32 -5.39 -3.51
N LEU A 154 -16.19 -4.08 -3.34
CA LEU A 154 -17.33 -3.15 -3.33
C LEU A 154 -18.11 -3.19 -4.65
N LEU A 155 -17.42 -3.03 -5.78
CA LEU A 155 -18.07 -2.96 -7.10
C LEU A 155 -18.71 -4.29 -7.54
N THR A 156 -18.15 -5.41 -7.10
CA THR A 156 -18.71 -6.74 -7.42
C THR A 156 -19.75 -7.22 -6.42
N GLY A 157 -20.02 -6.46 -5.35
CA GLY A 157 -20.95 -6.86 -4.30
C GLY A 157 -20.47 -8.02 -3.43
N MET A 158 -19.19 -8.39 -3.50
CA MET A 158 -18.58 -9.48 -2.72
C MET A 158 -18.22 -8.99 -1.30
N THR A 159 -19.22 -8.50 -0.55
CA THR A 159 -19.01 -7.80 0.73
C THR A 159 -19.48 -8.57 1.95
N GLU A 160 -20.11 -9.73 1.77
CA GLU A 160 -20.60 -10.55 2.88
C GLU A 160 -19.45 -11.28 3.59
N GLY A 161 -19.49 -11.25 4.93
CA GLY A 161 -18.53 -11.99 5.77
C GLY A 161 -17.09 -11.47 5.76
N LEU A 162 -16.88 -10.25 5.25
CA LEU A 162 -15.55 -9.63 5.25
C LEU A 162 -15.06 -9.37 6.69
N PRO A 163 -13.77 -9.62 6.98
CA PRO A 163 -13.22 -9.43 8.33
C PRO A 163 -13.07 -7.95 8.71
N SER A 164 -13.05 -7.02 7.75
CA SER A 164 -12.96 -5.57 7.96
C SER A 164 -13.99 -4.83 7.10
N PRO A 165 -15.31 -5.00 7.38
CA PRO A 165 -16.38 -4.41 6.59
C PRO A 165 -16.39 -2.88 6.63
N GLU A 166 -15.80 -2.27 7.67
CA GLU A 166 -15.68 -0.81 7.84
C GLU A 166 -14.86 -0.14 6.72
N VAL A 167 -13.90 -0.85 6.12
CA VAL A 167 -13.14 -0.35 4.97
C VAL A 167 -14.06 -0.16 3.77
N ILE A 168 -14.91 -1.16 3.49
CA ILE A 168 -15.88 -1.11 2.38
C ILE A 168 -16.92 0.00 2.62
N GLN A 169 -17.44 0.12 3.85
CA GLN A 169 -18.43 1.14 4.21
C GLN A 169 -17.88 2.56 3.98
N LYS A 170 -16.67 2.84 4.47
CA LYS A 170 -16.00 4.13 4.25
C LYS A 170 -15.73 4.39 2.77
N MET A 171 -15.39 3.35 2.01
CA MET A 171 -15.14 3.47 0.57
C MET A 171 -16.44 3.78 -0.18
N GLU A 172 -17.55 3.12 0.15
CA GLU A 172 -18.88 3.43 -0.41
C GLU A 172 -19.30 4.87 -0.11
N GLU A 173 -19.13 5.34 1.12
CA GLU A 173 -19.41 6.74 1.50
C GLU A 173 -18.51 7.71 0.74
N ALA A 174 -17.25 7.33 0.49
CA ALA A 174 -16.31 8.15 -0.26
C ALA A 174 -16.64 8.24 -1.75
N CYS A 175 -17.41 7.31 -2.32
CA CYS A 175 -17.86 7.31 -3.72
C CYS A 175 -19.16 8.10 -3.94
N LYS A 176 -19.88 8.50 -2.88
CA LYS A 176 -21.08 9.35 -2.93
C LYS A 176 -20.72 10.83 -2.98
#